data_0b8b6e13d6d77e11bb6c36be93ca2a33
#
_entry.id   0b8b6e13d6d77e11bb6c36be93ca2a33
#
_cell.length_a   1.000
_cell.length_b   1.000
_cell.length_c   1.000
_cell.angle_alpha   90.00
_cell.angle_beta   90.00
_cell.angle_gamma   90.00
#
_symmetry.space_group_name_H-M   'P 1'
#
loop_
_entity.id
_entity.type
_entity.pdbx_description
1 polymer ?
#
loop_
_entity_poly.entity_id
_entity_poly.type
_entity_poly.pdbx_seq_one_letter_code
_entity_poly.pdbx_strand_id
1 'polypeptide(L)'
;MRRCVGAVWGGKRNSKGKTEFWCGYTLHLILGDGGVPLAAILTSASPHDSQVAIPLMQTAYERAKILYDLADSAYDAPEIHDFSKALGHVPVIDPNKRRGDKIELDPAKKIRYRERSTVERGNSELKDSYGARHVRVKGHWKVLCYLMFGVIAVTVKQLFNMLN
;
A
#
# COMPACT_ATOMS: atom_id res chain seq x y z
N MET A 1 27.51 -16.94 0.09
CA MET A 1 26.48 -15.92 0.36
C MET A 1 26.05 -15.30 -0.96
N ARG A 2 24.84 -15.61 -1.48
CA ARG A 2 24.41 -15.09 -2.81
C ARG A 2 24.02 -13.62 -2.64
N ARG A 3 24.78 -12.70 -3.26
CA ARG A 3 24.48 -11.27 -3.27
C ARG A 3 23.10 -11.04 -3.94
N CYS A 4 22.14 -10.51 -3.16
CA CYS A 4 20.87 -10.05 -3.72
C CYS A 4 21.14 -8.73 -4.46
N VAL A 5 21.26 -8.77 -5.78
CA VAL A 5 21.52 -7.58 -6.60
C VAL A 5 20.30 -6.63 -6.48
N GLY A 6 20.49 -5.48 -5.82
CA GLY A 6 19.48 -4.44 -5.64
C GLY A 6 18.40 -4.74 -4.58
N ALA A 7 18.48 -5.88 -3.89
CA ALA A 7 17.60 -6.20 -2.76
C ALA A 7 18.32 -5.87 -1.44
N VAL A 8 17.61 -5.31 -0.49
CA VAL A 8 18.11 -4.90 0.83
C VAL A 8 17.31 -5.63 1.91
N TRP A 9 17.91 -5.76 3.09
CA TRP A 9 17.23 -6.33 4.25
C TRP A 9 16.17 -5.38 4.78
N GLY A 10 14.96 -5.90 4.94
CA GLY A 10 13.86 -5.26 5.66
C GLY A 10 13.49 -6.07 6.89
N GLY A 11 12.86 -5.42 7.87
CA GLY A 11 12.35 -6.06 9.06
C GLY A 11 10.97 -5.53 9.43
N LYS A 12 10.04 -6.41 9.77
CA LYS A 12 8.70 -6.05 10.25
C LYS A 12 8.38 -6.83 11.51
N ARG A 13 7.85 -6.14 12.50
CA ARG A 13 7.36 -6.77 13.71
C ARG A 13 5.94 -7.28 13.47
N ASN A 14 5.72 -8.58 13.64
CA ASN A 14 4.40 -9.18 13.49
C ASN A 14 3.51 -8.91 14.72
N SER A 15 2.22 -9.24 14.62
CA SER A 15 1.23 -9.07 15.71
C SER A 15 1.58 -9.81 16.99
N LYS A 16 2.44 -10.85 16.91
CA LYS A 16 2.94 -11.63 18.06
C LYS A 16 4.21 -11.02 18.67
N GLY A 17 4.63 -9.83 18.22
CA GLY A 17 5.82 -9.14 18.75
C GLY A 17 7.16 -9.64 18.23
N LYS A 18 7.20 -10.68 17.34
CA LYS A 18 8.42 -11.21 16.74
C LYS A 18 8.80 -10.38 15.50
N THR A 19 10.07 -10.01 15.39
CA THR A 19 10.59 -9.34 14.19
C THR A 19 10.97 -10.38 13.15
N GLU A 20 10.40 -10.25 11.96
CA GLU A 20 10.74 -11.06 10.79
C GLU A 20 11.61 -10.22 9.86
N PHE A 21 12.73 -10.79 9.43
CA PHE A 21 13.66 -10.16 8.49
C PHE A 21 13.58 -10.86 7.15
N TRP A 22 13.57 -10.08 6.08
CA TRP A 22 13.67 -10.62 4.72
C TRP A 22 14.59 -9.76 3.87
N CYS A 23 15.20 -10.38 2.85
CA CYS A 23 15.96 -9.68 1.83
C CYS A 23 15.15 -9.67 0.55
N GLY A 24 14.75 -8.48 0.08
CA GLY A 24 13.89 -8.40 -1.10
C GLY A 24 13.40 -7.00 -1.41
N TYR A 25 12.17 -6.98 -1.89
CA TYR A 25 11.46 -5.78 -2.32
C TYR A 25 10.11 -5.70 -1.62
N THR A 26 9.57 -4.48 -1.55
CA THR A 26 8.20 -4.22 -1.08
C THR A 26 7.42 -3.54 -2.21
N LEU A 27 6.27 -4.08 -2.54
CA LEU A 27 5.31 -3.46 -3.45
C LEU A 27 4.31 -2.65 -2.63
N HIS A 28 4.26 -1.35 -2.88
CA HIS A 28 3.29 -0.43 -2.29
C HIS A 28 2.19 -0.16 -3.31
N LEU A 29 0.93 -0.20 -2.87
CA LEU A 29 -0.25 -0.04 -3.71
C LEU A 29 -1.22 0.98 -3.12
N ILE A 30 -1.83 1.79 -3.98
CA ILE A 30 -3.09 2.46 -3.69
C ILE A 30 -4.18 1.78 -4.52
N LEU A 31 -5.25 1.39 -3.85
CA LEU A 31 -6.45 0.85 -4.47
C LEU A 31 -7.58 1.85 -4.32
N GLY A 32 -8.30 2.08 -5.41
CA GLY A 32 -9.54 2.84 -5.39
C GLY A 32 -10.75 1.98 -5.00
N ASP A 33 -11.93 2.55 -5.09
CA ASP A 33 -13.18 1.85 -4.87
C ASP A 33 -13.28 0.62 -5.77
N GLY A 34 -13.90 -0.45 -5.24
CA GLY A 34 -13.96 -1.73 -5.95
C GLY A 34 -12.63 -2.50 -6.02
N GLY A 35 -11.55 -1.99 -5.38
CA GLY A 35 -10.25 -2.66 -5.36
C GLY A 35 -9.41 -2.49 -6.63
N VAL A 36 -9.70 -1.47 -7.45
CA VAL A 36 -8.94 -1.15 -8.67
C VAL A 36 -7.59 -0.52 -8.30
N PRO A 37 -6.45 -1.09 -8.72
CA PRO A 37 -5.13 -0.48 -8.50
C PRO A 37 -5.00 0.86 -9.22
N LEU A 38 -4.78 1.96 -8.47
CA LEU A 38 -4.56 3.31 -8.99
C LEU A 38 -3.07 3.63 -9.11
N ALA A 39 -2.28 3.23 -8.13
CA ALA A 39 -0.83 3.45 -8.13
C ALA A 39 -0.09 2.25 -7.55
N ALA A 40 1.12 2.03 -8.06
CA ALA A 40 2.01 0.96 -7.61
C ALA A 40 3.47 1.44 -7.66
N ILE A 41 4.20 1.27 -6.55
CA ILE A 41 5.64 1.57 -6.47
C ILE A 41 6.35 0.37 -5.85
N LEU A 42 7.42 -0.09 -6.50
CA LEU A 42 8.30 -1.14 -5.96
C LEU A 42 9.53 -0.48 -5.35
N THR A 43 9.80 -0.77 -4.08
CA THR A 43 11.02 -0.35 -3.38
C THR A 43 11.85 -1.55 -2.95
N SER A 44 13.09 -1.32 -2.53
CA SER A 44 13.79 -2.30 -1.68
C SER A 44 13.02 -2.48 -0.36
N ALA A 45 13.29 -3.54 0.39
CA ALA A 45 12.58 -3.83 1.64
C ALA A 45 12.93 -2.88 2.81
N SER A 46 13.93 -1.98 2.63
CA SER A 46 14.44 -1.09 3.67
C SER A 46 13.60 0.17 3.94
N PRO A 47 13.04 0.89 2.94
CA PRO A 47 12.26 2.09 3.19
C PRO A 47 11.00 1.80 4.03
N HIS A 48 10.72 2.72 4.96
CA HIS A 48 9.47 2.69 5.70
C HIS A 48 8.29 3.07 4.79
N ASP A 49 7.13 2.45 5.00
CA ASP A 49 5.94 2.65 4.16
C ASP A 49 5.55 4.15 4.03
N SER A 50 5.71 4.94 5.10
CA SER A 50 5.43 6.38 5.10
C SER A 50 6.30 7.19 4.13
N GLN A 51 7.52 6.74 3.82
CA GLN A 51 8.42 7.44 2.88
C GLN A 51 7.95 7.33 1.43
N VAL A 52 7.12 6.33 1.14
CA VAL A 52 6.60 6.06 -0.21
C VAL A 52 5.19 6.63 -0.38
N ALA A 53 4.56 7.06 0.71
CA ALA A 53 3.17 7.53 0.69
C ALA A 53 2.95 8.69 -0.27
N ILE A 54 3.72 9.77 -0.12
CA ILE A 54 3.55 10.99 -0.94
C ILE A 54 3.72 10.73 -2.44
N PRO A 55 4.81 10.11 -2.93
CA PRO A 55 4.94 9.77 -4.36
C PRO A 55 3.83 8.85 -4.86
N LEU A 56 3.34 7.95 -4.02
CA LEU A 56 2.27 7.03 -4.38
C LEU A 56 0.92 7.77 -4.50
N MET A 57 0.62 8.67 -3.56
CA MET A 57 -0.57 9.54 -3.59
C MET A 57 -0.55 10.46 -4.79
N GLN A 58 0.59 11.08 -5.12
CA GLN A 58 0.75 11.92 -6.30
C GLN A 58 0.41 11.13 -7.58
N THR A 59 0.95 9.91 -7.71
CA THR A 59 0.69 9.05 -8.87
C THR A 59 -0.79 8.66 -8.98
N ALA A 60 -1.45 8.42 -7.86
CA ALA A 60 -2.88 8.09 -7.83
C ALA A 60 -3.75 9.30 -8.20
N TYR A 61 -3.40 10.49 -7.69
CA TYR A 61 -4.08 11.76 -7.97
C TYR A 61 -4.10 12.09 -9.46
N GLU A 62 -3.01 11.82 -10.19
CA GLU A 62 -2.92 12.03 -11.64
C GLU A 62 -3.84 11.10 -12.46
N ARG A 63 -4.33 10.01 -11.85
CA ARG A 63 -5.11 8.96 -12.55
C ARG A 63 -6.57 8.94 -12.22
N ALA A 64 -6.96 9.40 -11.04
CA ALA A 64 -8.33 9.32 -10.56
C ALA A 64 -8.68 10.50 -9.66
N LYS A 65 -9.97 10.85 -9.64
CA LYS A 65 -10.50 11.80 -8.67
C LYS A 65 -10.67 11.10 -7.33
N ILE A 66 -9.90 11.54 -6.34
CA ILE A 66 -9.86 10.95 -5.00
C ILE A 66 -10.51 11.94 -4.01
N LEU A 67 -11.34 11.42 -3.10
CA LEU A 67 -11.97 12.21 -2.04
C LEU A 67 -11.37 11.90 -0.68
N TYR A 68 -10.98 10.65 -0.43
CA TYR A 68 -10.51 10.18 0.86
C TYR A 68 -9.22 9.39 0.71
N ASP A 69 -8.24 9.65 1.58
CA ASP A 69 -7.05 8.83 1.72
C ASP A 69 -7.17 7.98 2.99
N LEU A 70 -7.35 6.66 2.82
CA LEU A 70 -7.51 5.73 3.91
C LEU A 70 -6.19 4.99 4.16
N ALA A 71 -5.62 5.14 5.37
CA ALA A 71 -4.36 4.47 5.69
C ALA A 71 -4.31 4.01 7.15
N ASP A 72 -3.40 3.08 7.44
CA ASP A 72 -3.17 2.62 8.82
C ASP A 72 -2.25 3.58 9.59
N SER A 73 -2.05 3.30 10.87
CA SER A 73 -1.25 4.12 11.78
C SER A 73 0.23 4.20 11.41
N ALA A 74 0.74 3.39 10.49
CA ALA A 74 2.10 3.52 9.97
C ALA A 74 2.27 4.77 9.10
N TYR A 75 1.18 5.28 8.55
CA TYR A 75 1.13 6.48 7.72
C TYR A 75 0.71 7.73 8.49
N ASP A 76 0.53 7.64 9.83
CA ASP A 76 0.18 8.78 10.68
C ASP A 76 1.38 9.70 10.88
N ALA A 77 1.63 10.55 9.89
CA ALA A 77 2.68 11.56 9.88
C ALA A 77 2.10 12.91 9.41
N PRO A 78 2.48 14.04 10.05
CA PRO A 78 1.95 15.37 9.70
C PRO A 78 2.10 15.68 8.21
N GLU A 79 3.24 15.34 7.62
CA GLU A 79 3.55 15.58 6.21
C GLU A 79 2.58 14.86 5.27
N ILE A 80 2.12 13.65 5.63
CA ILE A 80 1.14 12.88 4.84
C ILE A 80 -0.24 13.52 4.96
N HIS A 81 -0.65 13.92 6.18
CA HIS A 81 -1.91 14.62 6.39
C HIS A 81 -1.98 15.94 5.61
N ASP A 82 -0.90 16.73 5.67
CA ASP A 82 -0.84 18.04 5.00
C ASP A 82 -0.82 17.87 3.48
N PHE A 83 -0.10 16.87 2.96
CA PHE A 83 -0.10 16.57 1.54
C PHE A 83 -1.48 16.13 1.04
N SER A 84 -2.17 15.24 1.76
CA SER A 84 -3.54 14.81 1.46
C SER A 84 -4.49 16.01 1.34
N LYS A 85 -4.46 16.91 2.35
CA LYS A 85 -5.26 18.14 2.35
C LYS A 85 -4.90 19.07 1.19
N ALA A 86 -3.61 19.21 0.86
CA ALA A 86 -3.15 20.03 -0.26
C ALA A 86 -3.67 19.52 -1.62
N LEU A 87 -3.88 18.21 -1.76
CA LEU A 87 -4.55 17.61 -2.93
C LEU A 87 -6.08 17.80 -2.92
N GLY A 88 -6.65 18.38 -1.86
CA GLY A 88 -8.10 18.51 -1.67
C GLY A 88 -8.78 17.24 -1.14
N HIS A 89 -8.01 16.28 -0.64
CA HIS A 89 -8.53 15.03 -0.08
C HIS A 89 -8.81 15.16 1.42
N VAL A 90 -9.57 14.22 1.96
CA VAL A 90 -9.81 14.07 3.40
C VAL A 90 -8.99 12.89 3.92
N PRO A 91 -7.90 13.12 4.70
CA PRO A 91 -7.14 12.04 5.28
C PRO A 91 -7.95 11.34 6.39
N VAL A 92 -8.06 10.03 6.29
CA VAL A 92 -8.69 9.13 7.26
C VAL A 92 -7.66 8.09 7.67
N ILE A 93 -6.72 8.50 8.51
CA ILE A 93 -5.57 7.70 8.94
C ILE A 93 -5.78 7.30 10.39
N ASP A 94 -5.55 6.02 10.74
CA ASP A 94 -5.66 5.56 12.13
C ASP A 94 -4.57 6.22 12.99
N PRO A 95 -4.94 6.92 14.09
CA PRO A 95 -3.95 7.60 14.92
C PRO A 95 -2.93 6.64 15.55
N ASN A 96 -1.66 7.03 15.52
CA ASN A 96 -0.58 6.21 16.06
C ASN A 96 -0.54 6.30 17.59
N LYS A 97 -0.74 5.18 18.27
CA LYS A 97 -0.73 5.06 19.73
C LYS A 97 0.59 5.50 20.41
N ARG A 98 1.70 5.57 19.66
CA ARG A 98 3.01 5.97 20.21
C ARG A 98 3.12 7.47 20.47
N ARG A 99 2.15 8.27 20.01
CA ARG A 99 2.14 9.74 20.12
C ARG A 99 1.20 10.28 21.21
N GLY A 100 0.78 9.46 22.16
CA GLY A 100 -0.09 9.84 23.26
C GLY A 100 -1.35 9.01 23.34
N ASP A 101 -2.39 9.54 23.99
CA ASP A 101 -3.67 8.87 24.09
C ASP A 101 -4.29 8.69 22.70
N LYS A 102 -4.90 7.52 22.47
CA LYS A 102 -5.54 7.21 21.20
C LYS A 102 -6.72 8.15 20.98
N ILE A 103 -6.55 9.14 20.09
CA ILE A 103 -7.65 9.96 19.61
C ILE A 103 -8.53 9.06 18.72
N GLU A 104 -9.77 8.85 19.11
CA GLU A 104 -10.70 8.08 18.27
C GLU A 104 -11.07 8.88 17.01
N LEU A 105 -11.17 8.16 15.89
CA LEU A 105 -11.70 8.74 14.66
C LEU A 105 -13.17 9.14 14.88
N ASP A 106 -13.55 10.30 14.35
CA ASP A 106 -14.94 10.75 14.25
C ASP A 106 -15.81 9.61 13.66
N PRO A 107 -17.04 9.41 14.16
CA PRO A 107 -17.97 8.37 13.70
C PRO A 107 -18.10 8.28 12.17
N ALA A 108 -18.19 9.41 11.47
CA ALA A 108 -18.25 9.46 10.01
C ALA A 108 -16.97 8.92 9.35
N LYS A 109 -15.80 9.31 9.88
CA LYS A 109 -14.48 8.80 9.43
C LYS A 109 -14.33 7.32 9.74
N LYS A 110 -14.85 6.84 10.87
CA LYS A 110 -14.79 5.43 11.27
C LYS A 110 -15.56 4.52 10.31
N ILE A 111 -16.69 4.99 9.79
CA ILE A 111 -17.45 4.28 8.75
C ILE A 111 -16.61 4.16 7.48
N ARG A 112 -16.02 5.26 7.00
CA ARG A 112 -15.16 5.26 5.82
C ARG A 112 -13.90 4.41 5.99
N TYR A 113 -13.29 4.43 7.16
CA TYR A 113 -12.10 3.64 7.47
C TYR A 113 -12.30 2.13 7.27
N ARG A 114 -13.51 1.62 7.38
CA ARG A 114 -13.83 0.20 7.14
C ARG A 114 -13.54 -0.24 5.72
N GLU A 115 -13.64 0.68 4.74
CA GLU A 115 -13.32 0.42 3.33
C GLU A 115 -11.83 0.07 3.12
N ARG A 116 -10.97 0.35 4.09
CA ARG A 116 -9.55 -0.07 4.07
C ARG A 116 -9.38 -1.60 3.90
N SER A 117 -10.37 -2.39 4.30
CA SER A 117 -10.38 -3.84 4.09
C SER A 117 -10.27 -4.23 2.60
N THR A 118 -10.64 -3.33 1.70
CA THR A 118 -10.48 -3.50 0.24
C THR A 118 -9.01 -3.63 -0.15
N VAL A 119 -8.12 -2.85 0.49
CA VAL A 119 -6.66 -2.92 0.26
C VAL A 119 -6.11 -4.28 0.71
N GLU A 120 -6.56 -4.78 1.85
CA GLU A 120 -6.14 -6.09 2.37
C GLU A 120 -6.57 -7.22 1.43
N ARG A 121 -7.80 -7.16 0.92
CA ARG A 121 -8.32 -8.10 -0.08
C ARG A 121 -7.53 -8.05 -1.38
N GLY A 122 -7.27 -6.86 -1.93
CA GLY A 122 -6.47 -6.69 -3.14
C GLY A 122 -5.03 -7.21 -2.99
N ASN A 123 -4.40 -6.95 -1.84
CA ASN A 123 -3.08 -7.47 -1.53
C ASN A 123 -3.07 -9.00 -1.40
N SER A 124 -4.09 -9.61 -0.78
CA SER A 124 -4.22 -11.06 -0.69
C SER A 124 -4.45 -11.68 -2.05
N GLU A 125 -5.32 -11.10 -2.85
CA GLU A 125 -5.59 -11.56 -4.21
C GLU A 125 -4.33 -11.54 -5.08
N LEU A 126 -3.54 -10.45 -5.02
CA LEU A 126 -2.29 -10.34 -5.75
C LEU A 126 -1.29 -11.43 -5.33
N LYS A 127 -1.19 -11.72 -4.03
CA LYS A 127 -0.31 -12.75 -3.48
C LYS A 127 -0.77 -14.17 -3.83
N ASP A 128 -2.06 -14.43 -3.73
CA ASP A 128 -2.59 -15.80 -3.78
C ASP A 128 -2.94 -16.24 -5.20
N SER A 129 -3.44 -15.31 -6.04
CA SER A 129 -3.90 -15.61 -7.40
C SER A 129 -2.91 -15.19 -8.49
N TYR A 130 -2.12 -14.15 -8.24
CA TYR A 130 -1.23 -13.56 -9.27
C TYR A 130 0.26 -13.65 -8.94
N GLY A 131 0.64 -14.58 -8.07
CA GLY A 131 2.02 -15.01 -7.86
C GLY A 131 2.92 -14.05 -7.07
N ALA A 132 2.39 -12.97 -6.49
CA ALA A 132 3.20 -12.02 -5.74
C ALA A 132 3.75 -12.60 -4.42
N ARG A 133 3.24 -13.75 -3.94
CA ARG A 133 3.76 -14.47 -2.78
C ARG A 133 5.12 -15.11 -3.04
N HIS A 134 5.35 -15.62 -4.26
CA HIS A 134 6.55 -16.37 -4.63
C HIS A 134 7.15 -15.87 -5.94
N VAL A 135 7.82 -14.73 -5.88
CA VAL A 135 8.49 -14.15 -7.05
C VAL A 135 9.73 -14.97 -7.40
N ARG A 136 9.75 -15.55 -8.60
CA ARG A 136 10.83 -16.47 -9.07
C ARG A 136 11.94 -15.75 -9.83
N VAL A 137 11.82 -14.43 -10.06
CA VAL A 137 12.81 -13.61 -10.75
C VAL A 137 13.64 -12.79 -9.78
N LYS A 138 14.83 -12.34 -10.20
CA LYS A 138 15.75 -11.55 -9.39
C LYS A 138 16.12 -10.24 -10.10
N GLY A 139 16.38 -9.20 -9.31
CA GLY A 139 16.71 -7.86 -9.78
C GLY A 139 15.46 -6.98 -9.92
N HIS A 140 15.63 -5.70 -9.59
CA HIS A 140 14.53 -4.73 -9.43
C HIS A 140 13.59 -4.72 -10.65
N TRP A 141 14.12 -4.56 -11.85
CA TRP A 141 13.31 -4.46 -13.07
C TRP A 141 12.52 -5.73 -13.39
N LYS A 142 13.13 -6.90 -13.21
CA LYS A 142 12.44 -8.18 -13.45
C LYS A 142 11.33 -8.41 -12.43
N VAL A 143 11.58 -8.08 -11.16
CA VAL A 143 10.58 -8.17 -10.09
C VAL A 143 9.46 -7.18 -10.35
N LEU A 144 9.78 -5.94 -10.74
CA LEU A 144 8.78 -4.93 -11.08
C LEU A 144 7.89 -5.43 -12.23
N CYS A 145 8.48 -5.84 -13.36
CA CYS A 145 7.71 -6.37 -14.49
C CYS A 145 6.79 -7.53 -14.07
N TYR A 146 7.34 -8.50 -13.33
CA TYR A 146 6.58 -9.65 -12.86
C TYR A 146 5.36 -9.25 -12.02
N LEU A 147 5.55 -8.34 -11.05
CA LEU A 147 4.47 -7.87 -10.19
C LEU A 147 3.47 -6.98 -10.93
N MET A 148 3.93 -6.18 -11.90
CA MET A 148 3.04 -5.34 -12.71
C MET A 148 2.08 -6.16 -13.59
N PHE A 149 2.47 -7.32 -14.09
CA PHE A 149 1.53 -8.23 -14.76
C PHE A 149 0.41 -8.67 -13.81
N GLY A 150 0.72 -8.97 -12.56
CA GLY A 150 -0.30 -9.26 -11.54
C GLY A 150 -1.21 -8.07 -11.26
N VAL A 151 -0.64 -6.87 -11.14
CA VAL A 151 -1.42 -5.62 -10.95
C VAL A 151 -2.36 -5.38 -12.13
N ILE A 152 -1.89 -5.55 -13.37
CA ILE A 152 -2.74 -5.43 -14.58
C ILE A 152 -3.88 -6.45 -14.54
N ALA A 153 -3.60 -7.70 -14.21
CA ALA A 153 -4.62 -8.75 -14.13
C ALA A 153 -5.69 -8.43 -13.07
N VAL A 154 -5.30 -7.94 -11.89
CA VAL A 154 -6.24 -7.45 -10.87
C VAL A 154 -7.04 -6.27 -11.39
N THR A 155 -6.40 -5.30 -12.04
CA THR A 155 -7.08 -4.13 -12.61
C THR A 155 -8.16 -4.54 -13.59
N VAL A 156 -7.82 -5.39 -14.57
CA VAL A 156 -8.76 -5.89 -15.56
C VAL A 156 -9.95 -6.60 -14.91
N LYS A 157 -9.66 -7.51 -13.96
CA LYS A 157 -10.70 -8.23 -13.22
C LYS A 157 -11.66 -7.28 -12.50
N GLN A 158 -11.11 -6.30 -11.75
CA GLN A 158 -11.95 -5.37 -11.00
C GLN A 158 -12.77 -4.44 -11.91
N LEU A 159 -12.21 -4.01 -13.04
CA LEU A 159 -12.97 -3.24 -14.02
C LEU A 159 -14.13 -4.06 -14.59
N PHE A 160 -13.91 -5.35 -14.92
CA PHE A 160 -15.01 -6.22 -15.34
C PHE A 160 -16.09 -6.37 -14.27
N ASN A 161 -15.70 -6.50 -13.01
CA ASN A 161 -16.66 -6.60 -11.90
C ASN A 161 -17.47 -5.31 -11.70
N MET A 162 -16.95 -4.16 -12.11
CA MET A 162 -17.68 -2.87 -12.03
C MET A 162 -18.65 -2.65 -13.20
N LEU A 163 -18.48 -3.38 -14.29
CA LEU A 163 -19.33 -3.27 -15.47
C LEU A 163 -20.54 -4.24 -15.45
N ASN A 164 -20.51 -5.22 -14.55
CA ASN A 164 -21.58 -6.20 -14.34
C ASN A 164 -22.35 -5.93 -13.06
#